data_336ad662847f318c7505f953409eabb9
#
_entry.id   336ad662847f318c7505f953409eabb9
#
_cell.length_a   1.000
_cell.length_b   1.000
_cell.length_c   1.000
_cell.angle_alpha   90.00
_cell.angle_beta   90.00
_cell.angle_gamma   90.00
#
_symmetry.space_group_name_H-M   'P 1'
#
loop_
_entity.id
_entity.type
_entity.pdbx_description
1 polymer ?
#
loop_
_entity_poly.entity_id
_entity_poly.type
_entity_poly.pdbx_seq_one_letter_code
_entity_poly.pdbx_strand_id
1 'polypeptide(L)'
;MQNLKPHTLCLSLALLGCSFPSYAQLMFSQYIDGTGSRKGLEIYNPDASTVNLADYQIQLYSNGKTTPTTVDLQGTLATKAKFIVGSTELQAEIGNKLNQVANALSFNGDDALVLVYKGTAVDRFGRIGERPASGGWGTTITSAGNSLSRIKNKNDVSAVDPNSAFDLDSEWSKWSDRNAFSSYLGTGTTTPPITAISCSTADTAIADLQSATQNQQYVVRGVITADYRYQNGFSGFYIQTPDSKAKANLSNAIFVYL
;
A
#
# COMPACT_ATOMS: atom_id res chain seq x y z
N MET A 1 -50.04 -31.75 -46.73
CA MET A 1 -49.64 -31.22 -45.41
C MET A 1 -48.17 -31.63 -45.17
N GLN A 2 -47.26 -30.68 -45.40
CA GLN A 2 -45.82 -30.91 -45.19
C GLN A 2 -45.43 -30.47 -43.77
N ASN A 3 -44.86 -31.41 -42.99
CA ASN A 3 -44.35 -31.18 -41.66
C ASN A 3 -43.02 -30.41 -41.74
N LEU A 4 -43.01 -29.13 -41.37
CA LEU A 4 -41.79 -28.37 -41.11
C LEU A 4 -41.23 -28.77 -39.74
N LYS A 5 -39.97 -29.33 -39.73
CA LYS A 5 -39.20 -29.57 -38.51
C LYS A 5 -38.56 -28.21 -38.07
N PRO A 6 -38.56 -27.89 -36.75
CA PRO A 6 -37.87 -26.71 -36.27
C PRO A 6 -36.34 -26.95 -36.26
N HIS A 7 -35.59 -26.12 -36.96
CA HIS A 7 -34.14 -26.06 -36.88
C HIS A 7 -33.76 -25.21 -35.68
N THR A 8 -33.21 -25.86 -34.64
CA THR A 8 -32.61 -25.17 -33.50
C THR A 8 -31.25 -24.62 -33.92
N LEU A 9 -31.12 -23.32 -34.05
CA LEU A 9 -29.87 -22.63 -34.31
C LEU A 9 -29.16 -22.40 -32.96
N CYS A 10 -28.15 -23.21 -32.67
CA CYS A 10 -27.25 -22.95 -31.55
C CYS A 10 -26.25 -21.84 -31.93
N LEU A 11 -26.50 -20.62 -31.45
CA LEU A 11 -25.55 -19.51 -31.57
C LEU A 11 -24.54 -19.63 -30.40
N SER A 12 -23.35 -20.18 -30.67
CA SER A 12 -22.25 -20.20 -29.72
C SER A 12 -21.57 -18.81 -29.74
N LEU A 13 -21.88 -18.00 -28.73
CA LEU A 13 -21.18 -16.74 -28.47
C LEU A 13 -19.80 -17.05 -27.87
N ALA A 14 -18.76 -17.05 -28.69
CA ALA A 14 -17.38 -17.08 -28.21
C ALA A 14 -17.06 -15.74 -27.57
N LEU A 15 -17.09 -15.67 -26.23
CA LEU A 15 -16.45 -14.56 -25.50
C LEU A 15 -14.94 -14.68 -25.73
N LEU A 16 -14.40 -13.85 -26.62
CA LEU A 16 -12.97 -13.56 -26.62
C LEU A 16 -12.68 -12.81 -25.31
N GLY A 17 -12.20 -13.55 -24.30
CA GLY A 17 -11.62 -12.96 -23.12
C GLY A 17 -10.38 -12.16 -23.54
N CYS A 18 -10.48 -10.84 -23.62
CA CYS A 18 -9.32 -9.97 -23.61
C CYS A 18 -8.62 -10.16 -22.27
N SER A 19 -7.65 -11.07 -22.21
CA SER A 19 -6.69 -11.09 -21.12
C SER A 19 -5.81 -9.86 -21.30
N PHE A 20 -6.14 -8.78 -20.58
CA PHE A 20 -5.19 -7.69 -20.41
C PHE A 20 -3.96 -8.28 -19.71
N PRO A 21 -2.75 -8.03 -20.23
CA PRO A 21 -1.56 -8.45 -19.51
C PRO A 21 -1.60 -7.81 -18.12
N SER A 22 -1.67 -8.65 -17.09
CA SER A 22 -1.50 -8.20 -15.71
C SER A 22 -0.05 -7.78 -15.56
N TYR A 23 0.24 -6.51 -15.75
CA TYR A 23 1.56 -5.96 -15.48
C TYR A 23 1.79 -6.02 -13.97
N ALA A 24 2.97 -6.50 -13.58
CA ALA A 24 3.42 -6.40 -12.20
C ALA A 24 3.39 -4.92 -11.78
N GLN A 25 2.48 -4.58 -10.88
CA GLN A 25 2.27 -3.20 -10.49
C GLN A 25 3.01 -2.94 -9.19
N LEU A 26 4.30 -2.56 -9.30
CA LEU A 26 5.08 -2.10 -8.15
C LEU A 26 4.40 -0.90 -7.50
N MET A 27 4.68 -0.69 -6.21
CA MET A 27 4.14 0.44 -5.46
C MET A 27 5.19 1.02 -4.50
N PHE A 28 5.09 2.31 -4.20
CA PHE A 28 5.82 2.93 -3.11
C PHE A 28 5.26 2.41 -1.78
N SER A 29 6.11 1.82 -0.95
CA SER A 29 5.74 1.34 0.39
C SER A 29 6.23 2.25 1.51
N GLN A 30 7.35 2.96 1.28
CA GLN A 30 7.86 3.96 2.21
C GLN A 30 8.26 5.22 1.44
N TYR A 31 7.94 6.38 2.02
CA TYR A 31 8.46 7.69 1.66
C TYR A 31 9.42 8.11 2.78
N ILE A 32 10.68 8.38 2.44
CA ILE A 32 11.74 8.64 3.41
C ILE A 32 12.19 10.09 3.27
N ASP A 33 11.81 10.92 4.23
CA ASP A 33 12.26 12.31 4.36
C ASP A 33 12.99 12.47 5.71
N GLY A 34 14.12 11.79 5.85
CA GLY A 34 15.00 11.89 7.01
C GLY A 34 15.67 13.27 7.14
N THR A 35 16.35 13.49 8.25
CA THR A 35 17.06 14.76 8.52
C THR A 35 18.14 15.01 7.48
N GLY A 36 18.28 16.25 7.02
CA GLY A 36 19.23 16.64 5.98
C GLY A 36 18.89 16.03 4.63
N SER A 37 19.87 15.45 3.95
CA SER A 37 19.71 14.88 2.61
C SER A 37 19.39 13.37 2.63
N ARG A 38 18.97 12.80 3.75
CA ARG A 38 18.57 11.38 3.87
C ARG A 38 17.22 11.14 3.21
N LYS A 39 17.19 11.16 1.88
CA LYS A 39 15.99 11.03 1.06
C LYS A 39 15.96 9.69 0.36
N GLY A 40 14.78 9.08 0.26
CA GLY A 40 14.61 7.83 -0.47
C GLY A 40 13.18 7.35 -0.56
N LEU A 41 13.01 6.27 -1.29
CA LEU A 41 11.75 5.57 -1.48
C LEU A 41 11.99 4.07 -1.31
N GLU A 42 11.08 3.37 -0.67
CA GLU A 42 11.01 1.93 -0.72
C GLU A 42 9.91 1.52 -1.69
N ILE A 43 10.27 0.66 -2.63
CA ILE A 43 9.36 0.09 -3.63
C ILE A 43 9.08 -1.35 -3.23
N TYR A 44 7.83 -1.76 -3.27
CA TYR A 44 7.38 -3.10 -2.97
C TYR A 44 6.81 -3.79 -4.20
N ASN A 45 7.14 -5.06 -4.38
CA ASN A 45 6.54 -5.92 -5.38
C ASN A 45 5.41 -6.76 -4.75
N PRO A 46 4.13 -6.37 -4.90
CA PRO A 46 3.01 -7.13 -4.34
C PRO A 46 2.63 -8.36 -5.17
N ASP A 47 3.19 -8.51 -6.38
CA ASP A 47 2.80 -9.56 -7.31
C ASP A 47 3.49 -10.91 -7.04
N ALA A 48 3.01 -11.95 -7.70
CA ALA A 48 3.51 -13.32 -7.55
C ALA A 48 4.72 -13.63 -8.44
N SER A 49 5.21 -12.66 -9.23
CA SER A 49 6.33 -12.82 -10.16
C SER A 49 7.47 -11.85 -9.88
N THR A 50 8.69 -12.26 -10.23
CA THR A 50 9.85 -11.37 -10.26
C THR A 50 9.72 -10.35 -11.37
N VAL A 51 10.10 -9.11 -11.11
CA VAL A 51 10.00 -7.96 -12.00
C VAL A 51 11.38 -7.49 -12.43
N ASN A 52 11.54 -7.12 -13.71
CA ASN A 52 12.73 -6.44 -14.21
C ASN A 52 12.58 -4.92 -13.94
N LEU A 53 13.44 -4.39 -13.09
CA LEU A 53 13.40 -2.97 -12.72
C LEU A 53 13.85 -2.03 -13.84
N ALA A 54 14.58 -2.51 -14.84
CA ALA A 54 14.96 -1.70 -16.01
C ALA A 54 13.76 -1.22 -16.85
N ASP A 55 12.57 -1.81 -16.64
CA ASP A 55 11.32 -1.36 -17.25
C ASP A 55 10.64 -0.22 -16.46
N TYR A 56 11.22 0.17 -15.31
CA TYR A 56 10.66 1.15 -14.38
C TYR A 56 11.56 2.36 -14.18
N GLN A 57 10.92 3.50 -13.93
CA GLN A 57 11.59 4.74 -13.54
C GLN A 57 10.80 5.48 -12.47
N ILE A 58 11.49 6.26 -11.66
CA ILE A 58 10.90 7.24 -10.76
C ILE A 58 11.00 8.62 -11.39
N GLN A 59 9.90 9.34 -11.44
CA GLN A 59 9.82 10.72 -11.88
C GLN A 59 9.55 11.62 -10.70
N LEU A 60 10.46 12.56 -10.43
CA LEU A 60 10.34 13.60 -9.41
C LEU A 60 9.92 14.91 -10.04
N TYR A 61 8.76 15.43 -9.65
CA TYR A 61 8.21 16.72 -10.06
C TYR A 61 8.36 17.72 -8.92
N SER A 62 9.46 18.47 -8.92
CA SER A 62 9.81 19.37 -7.82
C SER A 62 8.97 20.65 -7.83
N ASN A 63 8.45 21.04 -6.65
CA ASN A 63 7.82 22.34 -6.42
C ASN A 63 6.67 22.68 -7.39
N GLY A 64 5.82 21.72 -7.70
CA GLY A 64 4.66 21.90 -8.60
C GLY A 64 5.02 21.99 -10.08
N LYS A 65 6.22 21.59 -10.49
CA LYS A 65 6.59 21.50 -11.91
C LYS A 65 5.82 20.37 -12.60
N THR A 66 5.72 20.47 -13.94
CA THR A 66 5.14 19.45 -14.82
C THR A 66 6.19 18.68 -15.61
N THR A 67 7.47 19.08 -15.49
CA THR A 67 8.61 18.39 -16.10
C THR A 67 9.40 17.69 -15.00
N PRO A 68 9.62 16.36 -15.09
CA PRO A 68 10.28 15.61 -14.04
C PRO A 68 11.80 15.60 -14.16
N THR A 69 12.46 15.34 -13.04
CA THR A 69 13.77 14.68 -12.99
C THR A 69 13.52 13.17 -12.93
N THR A 70 14.16 12.40 -13.81
CA THR A 70 13.93 10.95 -13.93
C THR A 70 15.10 10.17 -13.34
N VAL A 71 14.77 9.08 -12.65
CA VAL A 71 15.70 8.07 -12.15
C VAL A 71 15.28 6.71 -12.69
N ASP A 72 16.09 6.14 -13.56
CA ASP A 72 15.89 4.77 -14.06
C ASP A 72 16.27 3.77 -12.97
N LEU A 73 15.44 2.75 -12.78
CA LEU A 73 15.70 1.67 -11.84
C LEU A 73 16.53 0.56 -12.50
N GLN A 74 17.26 -0.21 -11.69
CA GLN A 74 18.16 -1.26 -12.20
C GLN A 74 18.01 -2.55 -11.40
N GLY A 75 18.25 -3.68 -12.07
CA GLY A 75 18.23 -5.01 -11.46
C GLY A 75 16.87 -5.68 -11.56
N THR A 76 16.59 -6.55 -10.61
CA THR A 76 15.32 -7.31 -10.52
C THR A 76 14.76 -7.23 -9.12
N LEU A 77 13.44 -7.30 -9.00
CA LEU A 77 12.74 -7.32 -7.73
C LEU A 77 11.88 -8.58 -7.63
N ALA A 78 12.28 -9.49 -6.75
CA ALA A 78 11.57 -10.74 -6.52
C ALA A 78 10.14 -10.51 -5.99
N THR A 79 9.30 -11.54 -6.09
CA THR A 79 7.95 -11.53 -5.50
C THR A 79 8.00 -11.20 -4.01
N LYS A 80 7.11 -10.31 -3.55
CA LYS A 80 7.01 -9.85 -2.15
C LYS A 80 8.28 -9.21 -1.59
N ALA A 81 9.27 -8.92 -2.43
CA ALA A 81 10.49 -8.23 -2.05
C ALA A 81 10.34 -6.71 -2.10
N LYS A 82 11.31 -6.03 -1.51
CA LYS A 82 11.42 -4.58 -1.41
C LYS A 82 12.72 -4.09 -2.02
N PHE A 83 12.70 -2.88 -2.55
CA PHE A 83 13.82 -2.21 -3.19
C PHE A 83 13.90 -0.77 -2.67
N ILE A 84 15.01 -0.41 -2.06
CA ILE A 84 15.22 0.92 -1.52
C ILE A 84 16.15 1.69 -2.45
N VAL A 85 15.68 2.84 -2.92
CA VAL A 85 16.43 3.78 -3.74
C VAL A 85 16.51 5.13 -3.02
N GLY A 86 17.68 5.75 -2.95
CA GLY A 86 17.81 7.00 -2.21
C GLY A 86 19.19 7.63 -2.30
N SER A 87 19.41 8.64 -1.48
CA SER A 87 20.64 9.44 -1.45
C SER A 87 21.83 8.69 -0.86
N THR A 88 23.02 9.19 -1.13
CA THR A 88 24.27 8.75 -0.50
C THR A 88 24.22 8.89 1.03
N GLU A 89 23.59 9.96 1.54
CA GLU A 89 23.45 10.18 2.97
C GLU A 89 22.51 9.17 3.63
N LEU A 90 21.46 8.74 2.92
CA LEU A 90 20.63 7.64 3.37
C LEU A 90 21.42 6.31 3.37
N GLN A 91 22.25 6.07 2.34
CA GLN A 91 23.12 4.90 2.27
C GLN A 91 24.08 4.82 3.48
N ALA A 92 24.65 5.94 3.90
CA ALA A 92 25.53 6.00 5.07
C ALA A 92 24.84 5.53 6.35
N GLU A 93 23.53 5.73 6.48
CA GLU A 93 22.73 5.32 7.64
C GLU A 93 22.25 3.85 7.58
N ILE A 94 21.82 3.40 6.40
CA ILE A 94 21.17 2.09 6.27
C ILE A 94 22.06 1.02 5.62
N GLY A 95 23.25 1.42 5.16
CA GLY A 95 24.25 0.50 4.59
C GLY A 95 23.71 -0.32 3.42
N ASN A 96 23.91 -1.62 3.46
CA ASN A 96 23.53 -2.57 2.41
C ASN A 96 22.01 -2.75 2.21
N LYS A 97 21.18 -2.11 3.03
CA LYS A 97 19.73 -2.09 2.80
C LYS A 97 19.36 -1.19 1.63
N LEU A 98 20.18 -0.16 1.30
CA LEU A 98 19.98 0.62 0.09
C LEU A 98 20.40 -0.21 -1.14
N ASN A 99 19.48 -0.37 -2.08
CA ASN A 99 19.72 -1.16 -3.28
C ASN A 99 20.27 -0.31 -4.43
N GLN A 100 19.90 0.97 -4.50
CA GLN A 100 20.35 1.89 -5.54
C GLN A 100 20.56 3.29 -5.00
N VAL A 101 21.72 3.90 -5.29
CA VAL A 101 21.97 5.34 -5.00
C VAL A 101 21.34 6.19 -6.10
N ALA A 102 20.59 7.22 -5.72
CA ALA A 102 19.97 8.18 -6.62
C ALA A 102 19.86 9.56 -5.96
N ASN A 103 20.96 10.34 -5.97
CA ASN A 103 20.99 11.68 -5.37
C ASN A 103 20.07 12.69 -6.06
N ALA A 104 19.58 12.35 -7.27
CA ALA A 104 18.57 13.15 -7.96
C ALA A 104 17.20 13.15 -7.26
N LEU A 105 16.93 12.19 -6.35
CA LEU A 105 15.73 12.17 -5.50
C LEU A 105 15.88 13.12 -4.30
N SER A 106 15.83 14.42 -4.58
CA SER A 106 16.07 15.49 -3.60
C SER A 106 14.77 16.18 -3.15
N PHE A 107 13.72 15.44 -2.96
CA PHE A 107 12.40 15.94 -2.51
C PHE A 107 12.41 16.39 -1.05
N ASN A 108 11.44 17.25 -0.65
CA ASN A 108 11.37 17.85 0.69
C ASN A 108 9.94 17.91 1.27
N GLY A 109 8.99 17.21 0.67
CA GLY A 109 7.63 17.08 1.17
C GLY A 109 6.55 17.71 0.29
N ASP A 110 6.87 18.74 -0.49
CA ASP A 110 5.92 19.43 -1.37
C ASP A 110 6.03 19.03 -2.85
N ASP A 111 6.83 17.99 -3.11
CA ASP A 111 7.10 17.46 -4.44
C ASP A 111 6.16 16.29 -4.77
N ALA A 112 5.94 16.04 -6.07
CA ALA A 112 5.25 14.86 -6.52
C ALA A 112 6.25 13.82 -7.07
N LEU A 113 5.98 12.54 -6.78
CA LEU A 113 6.75 11.40 -7.22
C LEU A 113 5.83 10.42 -7.95
N VAL A 114 6.26 9.94 -9.11
CA VAL A 114 5.50 8.97 -9.91
C VAL A 114 6.39 7.77 -10.21
N LEU A 115 5.89 6.57 -9.95
CA LEU A 115 6.50 5.33 -10.40
C LEU A 115 5.91 4.99 -11.77
N VAL A 116 6.78 4.83 -12.76
CA VAL A 116 6.38 4.66 -14.16
C VAL A 116 6.90 3.32 -14.67
N TYR A 117 6.04 2.55 -15.33
CA TYR A 117 6.36 1.33 -16.06
C TYR A 117 6.18 1.56 -17.56
N LYS A 118 7.25 1.48 -18.33
CA LYS A 118 7.21 1.65 -19.81
C LYS A 118 6.35 2.84 -20.27
N GLY A 119 6.53 4.00 -19.60
CA GLY A 119 5.82 5.23 -19.92
C GLY A 119 4.44 5.39 -19.28
N THR A 120 3.95 4.38 -18.56
CA THR A 120 2.64 4.43 -17.88
C THR A 120 2.85 4.58 -16.37
N ALA A 121 2.15 5.54 -15.73
CA ALA A 121 2.16 5.68 -14.28
C ALA A 121 1.52 4.44 -13.64
N VAL A 122 2.20 3.85 -12.66
CA VAL A 122 1.74 2.66 -11.93
C VAL A 122 1.56 2.91 -10.44
N ASP A 123 2.20 3.96 -9.91
CA ASP A 123 1.98 4.46 -8.56
C ASP A 123 2.43 5.91 -8.44
N ARG A 124 1.98 6.61 -7.39
CA ARG A 124 2.33 8.01 -7.16
C ARG A 124 2.38 8.37 -5.68
N PHE A 125 3.07 9.47 -5.40
CA PHE A 125 3.03 10.24 -4.17
C PHE A 125 2.87 11.71 -4.54
N GLY A 126 1.81 12.38 -4.10
CA GLY A 126 1.52 13.75 -4.50
C GLY A 126 0.78 13.85 -5.84
N ARG A 127 0.67 15.09 -6.36
CA ARG A 127 -0.02 15.44 -7.60
C ARG A 127 0.89 16.27 -8.49
N ILE A 128 0.98 15.90 -9.78
CA ILE A 128 1.77 16.68 -10.77
C ILE A 128 1.16 18.07 -10.94
N GLY A 129 2.02 19.07 -11.03
CA GLY A 129 1.63 20.48 -11.26
C GLY A 129 1.08 21.19 -10.03
N GLU A 130 1.03 20.52 -8.86
CA GLU A 130 0.60 21.13 -7.61
C GLU A 130 1.76 21.22 -6.62
N ARG A 131 1.84 22.36 -5.94
CA ARG A 131 2.70 22.58 -4.78
C ARG A 131 1.83 22.90 -3.58
N PRO A 132 1.75 22.04 -2.55
CA PRO A 132 0.92 22.29 -1.37
C PRO A 132 1.32 23.60 -0.66
N ALA A 133 0.35 24.46 -0.38
CA ALA A 133 0.58 25.76 0.26
C ALA A 133 1.15 25.61 1.69
N SER A 134 0.88 24.50 2.36
CA SER A 134 1.40 24.17 3.69
C SER A 134 2.86 23.69 3.69
N GLY A 135 3.51 23.60 2.50
CA GLY A 135 4.86 23.08 2.36
C GLY A 135 4.97 21.55 2.38
N GLY A 136 3.84 20.81 2.42
CA GLY A 136 3.78 19.36 2.34
C GLY A 136 2.36 18.89 2.08
N TRP A 137 2.24 17.66 1.57
CA TRP A 137 0.96 16.97 1.39
C TRP A 137 0.36 16.57 2.73
N GLY A 138 -0.97 16.47 2.78
CA GLY A 138 -1.75 16.06 3.95
C GLY A 138 -2.25 17.21 4.82
N THR A 139 -3.19 16.91 5.68
CA THR A 139 -3.84 17.85 6.60
C THR A 139 -3.70 17.44 8.07
N THR A 140 -3.86 16.17 8.37
CA THR A 140 -3.68 15.60 9.73
C THR A 140 -2.23 15.20 9.97
N ILE A 141 -1.61 14.56 8.97
CA ILE A 141 -0.18 14.32 8.90
C ILE A 141 0.40 15.13 7.73
N THR A 142 1.67 15.47 7.77
CA THR A 142 2.33 16.13 6.66
C THR A 142 3.52 15.33 6.16
N SER A 143 3.76 15.35 4.85
CA SER A 143 4.96 14.78 4.24
C SER A 143 6.22 15.62 4.51
N ALA A 144 6.08 16.92 4.73
CA ALA A 144 7.21 17.80 4.98
C ALA A 144 7.92 17.43 6.30
N GLY A 145 9.18 17.05 6.18
CA GLY A 145 9.99 16.68 7.33
C GLY A 145 9.55 15.39 8.03
N ASN A 146 8.82 14.50 7.38
CA ASN A 146 8.37 13.24 7.94
C ASN A 146 8.59 12.08 6.97
N SER A 147 9.09 10.96 7.51
CA SER A 147 9.07 9.69 6.80
C SER A 147 7.72 8.99 7.04
N LEU A 148 7.22 8.30 6.02
CA LEU A 148 5.87 7.77 5.98
C LEU A 148 5.86 6.33 5.48
N SER A 149 4.94 5.52 6.02
CA SER A 149 4.62 4.18 5.54
C SER A 149 3.28 4.16 4.84
N ARG A 150 3.16 3.47 3.72
CA ARG A 150 1.88 3.26 3.06
C ARG A 150 1.02 2.31 3.86
N ILE A 151 -0.25 2.68 4.07
CA ILE A 151 -1.23 1.88 4.80
C ILE A 151 -2.23 1.19 3.87
N LYS A 152 -2.41 1.69 2.66
CA LYS A 152 -3.27 1.05 1.65
C LYS A 152 -2.52 0.02 0.83
N ASN A 153 -3.20 -1.11 0.58
CA ASN A 153 -2.73 -2.12 -0.34
C ASN A 153 -2.93 -1.70 -1.80
N LYS A 154 -2.22 -2.37 -2.72
CA LYS A 154 -2.33 -2.15 -4.17
C LYS A 154 -3.77 -2.17 -4.70
N ASN A 155 -4.60 -3.10 -4.19
CA ASN A 155 -5.98 -3.28 -4.65
C ASN A 155 -6.92 -2.15 -4.21
N ASP A 156 -6.50 -1.35 -3.23
CA ASP A 156 -7.27 -0.23 -2.68
C ASP A 156 -6.88 1.11 -3.33
N VAL A 157 -5.86 1.09 -4.18
CA VAL A 157 -5.44 2.24 -4.98
C VAL A 157 -6.14 2.12 -6.33
N SER A 158 -7.13 2.97 -6.57
CA SER A 158 -7.76 3.13 -7.89
C SER A 158 -6.71 3.50 -8.94
N ALA A 159 -7.05 3.29 -10.23
CA ALA A 159 -6.15 3.59 -11.35
C ALA A 159 -5.37 4.88 -11.12
N VAL A 160 -4.03 4.76 -11.16
CA VAL A 160 -3.14 5.86 -10.77
C VAL A 160 -3.17 6.94 -11.85
N ASP A 161 -3.96 7.99 -11.60
CA ASP A 161 -3.86 9.24 -12.36
C ASP A 161 -3.01 10.23 -11.56
N PRO A 162 -1.75 10.51 -11.96
CA PRO A 162 -0.86 11.38 -11.22
C PRO A 162 -1.30 12.87 -11.23
N ASN A 163 -2.34 13.21 -12.01
CA ASN A 163 -2.91 14.55 -12.08
C ASN A 163 -4.18 14.71 -11.22
N SER A 164 -4.73 13.61 -10.69
CA SER A 164 -5.90 13.68 -9.81
C SER A 164 -5.54 14.13 -8.40
N ALA A 165 -6.54 14.53 -7.59
CA ALA A 165 -6.35 14.89 -6.20
C ALA A 165 -5.62 13.79 -5.42
N PHE A 166 -4.70 14.18 -4.52
CA PHE A 166 -3.93 13.26 -3.68
C PHE A 166 -4.34 13.43 -2.22
N ASP A 167 -4.71 12.34 -1.57
CA ASP A 167 -5.11 12.29 -0.17
C ASP A 167 -4.08 11.49 0.63
N LEU A 168 -3.10 12.20 1.20
CA LEU A 168 -2.05 11.60 2.01
C LEU A 168 -2.62 10.90 3.25
N ASP A 169 -3.55 11.56 3.94
CA ASP A 169 -4.05 11.12 5.24
C ASP A 169 -4.81 9.78 5.15
N SER A 170 -5.40 9.47 4.00
CA SER A 170 -6.09 8.20 3.76
C SER A 170 -5.19 7.07 3.29
N GLU A 171 -3.97 7.37 2.82
CA GLU A 171 -3.10 6.36 2.20
C GLU A 171 -1.82 6.07 2.98
N TRP A 172 -1.40 6.99 3.87
CA TRP A 172 -0.10 6.92 4.52
C TRP A 172 -0.20 7.15 6.03
N SER A 173 0.75 6.61 6.76
CA SER A 173 0.93 6.85 8.19
C SER A 173 2.34 7.38 8.46
N LYS A 174 2.44 8.28 9.45
CA LYS A 174 3.72 8.85 9.84
C LYS A 174 4.52 7.89 10.69
N TRP A 175 5.85 7.83 10.46
CA TRP A 175 6.77 7.13 11.36
C TRP A 175 6.81 7.81 12.74
N SER A 176 7.14 7.05 13.78
CA SER A 176 7.31 7.60 15.14
C SER A 176 8.46 8.63 15.21
N ASP A 177 9.51 8.42 14.43
CA ASP A 177 10.62 9.33 14.19
C ASP A 177 11.00 9.24 12.70
N ARG A 178 11.23 10.39 12.06
CA ARG A 178 11.62 10.48 10.64
C ARG A 178 12.92 9.74 10.30
N ASN A 179 13.78 9.49 11.28
CA ASN A 179 15.06 8.76 11.16
C ASN A 179 15.01 7.34 11.74
N ALA A 180 13.85 6.81 12.07
CA ALA A 180 13.71 5.45 12.60
C ALA A 180 13.91 4.37 11.52
N PHE A 181 14.95 4.51 10.70
CA PHE A 181 15.20 3.66 9.52
C PHE A 181 15.27 2.18 9.86
N SER A 182 15.91 1.81 10.97
CA SER A 182 16.02 0.40 11.40
C SER A 182 14.66 -0.24 11.73
N SER A 183 13.71 0.56 12.18
CA SER A 183 12.36 0.10 12.55
C SER A 183 11.43 -0.07 11.35
N TYR A 184 11.64 0.68 10.27
CA TYR A 184 10.73 0.73 9.13
C TYR A 184 11.32 0.17 7.84
N LEU A 185 12.65 0.25 7.61
CA LEU A 185 13.29 -0.19 6.38
C LEU A 185 13.86 -1.58 6.50
N GLY A 186 13.56 -2.43 5.53
CA GLY A 186 14.01 -3.83 5.51
C GLY A 186 13.29 -4.74 6.51
N THR A 187 12.61 -4.18 7.50
CA THR A 187 11.42 -4.82 8.02
C THR A 187 10.39 -4.59 6.93
N GLY A 188 9.97 -5.66 6.26
CA GLY A 188 8.74 -5.50 5.52
C GLY A 188 7.72 -4.78 6.41
N THR A 189 6.84 -3.90 5.90
CA THR A 189 5.48 -4.14 6.25
C THR A 189 5.18 -5.53 5.69
N THR A 190 5.73 -6.53 6.33
CA THR A 190 4.95 -7.63 6.66
C THR A 190 3.87 -6.97 7.56
N THR A 191 2.75 -6.66 7.02
CA THR A 191 1.61 -7.44 7.53
C THR A 191 2.25 -8.77 7.83
N PRO A 192 2.56 -9.10 9.14
CA PRO A 192 3.29 -10.32 9.45
C PRO A 192 2.63 -11.36 8.58
N PRO A 193 3.36 -12.18 7.80
CA PRO A 193 2.75 -13.05 6.84
C PRO A 193 1.54 -13.56 7.57
N ILE A 194 0.34 -13.34 7.04
CA ILE A 194 -0.84 -13.96 7.65
C ILE A 194 -0.47 -15.41 7.54
N THR A 195 0.20 -15.90 8.55
CA THR A 195 0.50 -17.33 8.71
C THR A 195 -0.88 -17.90 8.66
N ALA A 196 -1.19 -18.60 7.58
CA ALA A 196 -2.56 -18.99 7.27
C ALA A 196 -3.15 -19.47 8.59
N ILE A 197 -4.06 -18.64 9.18
CA ILE A 197 -4.56 -18.88 10.54
C ILE A 197 -5.27 -20.22 10.42
N SER A 198 -4.57 -21.27 10.85
CA SER A 198 -5.19 -22.59 10.86
C SER A 198 -6.32 -22.53 11.88
N CYS A 199 -7.41 -23.26 11.61
CA CYS A 199 -8.50 -23.35 12.58
C CYS A 199 -8.07 -23.92 13.95
N SER A 200 -6.84 -24.43 14.06
CA SER A 200 -6.21 -24.95 15.27
C SER A 200 -5.39 -23.89 16.04
N THR A 201 -5.17 -22.68 15.50
CA THR A 201 -4.43 -21.63 16.20
C THR A 201 -5.22 -21.20 17.44
N ALA A 202 -4.57 -21.15 18.61
CA ALA A 202 -5.18 -20.63 19.83
C ALA A 202 -5.64 -19.19 19.61
N ASP A 203 -6.84 -18.87 20.05
CA ASP A 203 -7.46 -17.55 19.92
C ASP A 203 -7.46 -16.80 21.26
N THR A 204 -7.35 -15.47 21.18
CA THR A 204 -7.54 -14.57 22.30
C THR A 204 -9.04 -14.27 22.42
N ALA A 205 -9.58 -14.34 23.65
CA ALA A 205 -10.98 -13.99 23.84
C ALA A 205 -11.20 -12.50 23.54
N ILE A 206 -12.28 -12.16 22.84
CA ILE A 206 -12.61 -10.77 22.48
C ILE A 206 -12.65 -9.88 23.73
N ALA A 207 -13.16 -10.38 24.84
CA ALA A 207 -13.19 -9.65 26.10
C ALA A 207 -11.81 -9.25 26.64
N ASP A 208 -10.77 -10.03 26.34
CA ASP A 208 -9.39 -9.76 26.81
C ASP A 208 -8.68 -8.70 25.95
N LEU A 209 -9.19 -8.41 24.75
CA LEU A 209 -8.64 -7.35 23.91
C LEU A 209 -8.84 -5.95 24.48
N GLN A 210 -9.78 -5.77 25.40
CA GLN A 210 -10.00 -4.47 26.06
C GLN A 210 -8.78 -4.02 26.88
N SER A 211 -7.96 -4.96 27.36
CA SER A 211 -6.72 -4.71 28.10
C SER A 211 -5.47 -5.13 27.34
N ALA A 212 -5.60 -5.47 26.06
CA ALA A 212 -4.50 -5.96 25.25
C ALA A 212 -3.47 -4.85 24.92
N THR A 213 -2.23 -5.24 24.74
CA THR A 213 -1.15 -4.32 24.33
C THR A 213 -1.41 -3.79 22.92
N GLN A 214 -1.39 -2.47 22.77
CA GLN A 214 -1.54 -1.82 21.45
C GLN A 214 -0.40 -2.23 20.50
N ASN A 215 -0.70 -2.20 19.18
CA ASN A 215 0.24 -2.55 18.12
C ASN A 215 0.73 -4.01 18.15
N GLN A 216 -0.06 -4.90 18.72
CA GLN A 216 0.13 -6.34 18.69
C GLN A 216 -0.93 -7.02 17.83
N GLN A 217 -0.59 -8.19 17.27
CA GLN A 217 -1.55 -9.00 16.52
C GLN A 217 -2.19 -10.05 17.41
N TYR A 218 -3.49 -10.17 17.29
CA TYR A 218 -4.29 -11.13 18.05
C TYR A 218 -5.15 -11.96 17.10
N VAL A 219 -5.24 -13.25 17.36
CA VAL A 219 -6.20 -14.14 16.68
C VAL A 219 -7.44 -14.18 17.52
N VAL A 220 -8.58 -13.82 16.95
CA VAL A 220 -9.87 -13.82 17.61
C VAL A 220 -10.89 -14.63 16.81
N ARG A 221 -11.86 -15.20 17.50
CA ARG A 221 -13.01 -15.88 16.89
C ARG A 221 -14.29 -15.35 17.45
N GLY A 222 -15.27 -15.22 16.59
CA GLY A 222 -16.60 -14.76 16.97
C GLY A 222 -17.58 -14.88 15.81
N VAL A 223 -18.80 -14.45 16.07
CA VAL A 223 -19.87 -14.35 15.08
C VAL A 223 -19.95 -12.91 14.60
N ILE A 224 -20.05 -12.71 13.29
CA ILE A 224 -20.33 -11.37 12.75
C ILE A 224 -21.78 -11.03 13.05
N THR A 225 -21.99 -10.00 13.85
CA THR A 225 -23.33 -9.57 14.30
C THR A 225 -23.84 -8.37 13.53
N ALA A 226 -22.97 -7.59 12.89
CA ALA A 226 -23.34 -6.51 11.98
C ALA A 226 -22.22 -6.29 10.95
N ASP A 227 -22.58 -6.11 9.69
CA ASP A 227 -21.65 -5.94 8.58
C ASP A 227 -21.89 -4.62 7.87
N TYR A 228 -20.90 -3.72 7.93
CA TYR A 228 -20.91 -2.39 7.33
C TYR A 228 -19.84 -2.19 6.26
N ARG A 229 -19.28 -3.27 5.71
CA ARG A 229 -18.17 -3.23 4.73
C ARG A 229 -18.54 -2.51 3.44
N TYR A 230 -19.82 -2.44 3.11
CA TYR A 230 -20.33 -1.90 1.86
C TYR A 230 -21.19 -0.63 2.05
N GLN A 231 -21.23 -0.06 3.26
CA GLN A 231 -22.01 1.13 3.55
C GLN A 231 -21.11 2.35 3.70
N ASN A 232 -21.53 3.47 3.15
CA ASN A 232 -20.83 4.74 3.29
C ASN A 232 -20.66 5.10 4.78
N GLY A 233 -19.42 5.21 5.25
CA GLY A 233 -19.06 5.68 6.58
C GLY A 233 -18.48 4.65 7.54
N PHE A 234 -18.61 3.34 7.26
CA PHE A 234 -18.05 2.29 8.14
C PHE A 234 -17.41 1.19 7.28
N SER A 235 -16.10 1.18 7.19
CA SER A 235 -15.38 0.12 6.46
C SER A 235 -15.05 -1.03 7.41
N GLY A 236 -16.05 -1.78 7.89
CA GLY A 236 -15.81 -2.83 8.86
C GLY A 236 -17.05 -3.61 9.29
N PHE A 237 -16.90 -4.40 10.33
CA PHE A 237 -17.96 -5.23 10.88
C PHE A 237 -17.81 -5.42 12.40
N TYR A 238 -18.91 -5.73 13.08
CA TYR A 238 -18.87 -6.17 14.47
C TYR A 238 -18.72 -7.68 14.56
N ILE A 239 -17.80 -8.14 15.43
CA ILE A 239 -17.62 -9.54 15.79
C ILE A 239 -17.87 -9.70 17.29
N GLN A 240 -18.61 -10.73 17.67
CA GLN A 240 -18.99 -11.01 19.04
C GLN A 240 -18.69 -12.44 19.44
N THR A 241 -18.25 -12.65 20.67
CA THR A 241 -18.16 -13.97 21.29
C THR A 241 -19.58 -14.54 21.44
N PRO A 242 -19.86 -15.83 21.06
CA PRO A 242 -21.13 -16.47 21.31
C PRO A 242 -21.51 -16.43 22.79
N ASP A 243 -22.79 -16.21 23.11
CA ASP A 243 -23.27 -16.04 24.49
C ASP A 243 -22.84 -17.17 25.43
N SER A 244 -22.78 -18.39 24.93
CA SER A 244 -22.32 -19.56 25.70
C SER A 244 -20.84 -19.49 26.14
N LYS A 245 -20.05 -18.58 25.57
CA LYS A 245 -18.62 -18.37 25.85
C LYS A 245 -18.31 -16.95 26.31
N ALA A 246 -19.32 -16.10 26.44
CA ALA A 246 -19.17 -14.72 26.85
C ALA A 246 -18.68 -14.61 28.28
N LYS A 247 -17.73 -13.69 28.55
CA LYS A 247 -17.25 -13.38 29.90
C LYS A 247 -18.21 -12.38 30.56
N ALA A 248 -18.69 -12.71 31.75
CA ALA A 248 -19.57 -11.82 32.49
C ALA A 248 -18.87 -10.47 32.82
N ASN A 249 -19.63 -9.39 32.77
CA ASN A 249 -19.20 -8.03 33.09
C ASN A 249 -18.08 -7.46 32.22
N LEU A 250 -17.81 -8.06 31.03
CA LEU A 250 -16.83 -7.59 30.07
C LEU A 250 -17.50 -7.35 28.71
N SER A 251 -16.90 -6.47 27.89
CA SER A 251 -17.33 -6.31 26.51
C SER A 251 -16.90 -7.53 25.69
N ASN A 252 -17.87 -8.25 25.18
CA ASN A 252 -17.64 -9.46 24.37
C ASN A 252 -17.78 -9.22 22.86
N ALA A 253 -17.78 -7.95 22.45
CA ALA A 253 -17.87 -7.54 21.05
C ALA A 253 -16.84 -6.45 20.75
N ILE A 254 -16.31 -6.46 19.52
CA ILE A 254 -15.44 -5.41 18.99
C ILE A 254 -15.85 -5.06 17.57
N PHE A 255 -15.53 -3.84 17.16
CA PHE A 255 -15.57 -3.44 15.75
C PHE A 255 -14.23 -3.75 15.11
N VAL A 256 -14.28 -4.42 13.96
CA VAL A 256 -13.10 -4.72 13.12
C VAL A 256 -13.17 -3.79 11.92
N TYR A 257 -12.21 -2.88 11.83
CA TYR A 257 -12.04 -1.98 10.70
C TYR A 257 -11.20 -2.66 9.61
N LEU A 258 -11.57 -2.48 8.31
CA LEU A 258 -10.90 -3.11 7.16
C LEU A 258 -10.21 -2.06 6.28
#